data_3024d562637ed0be27bf0ccaf4e66df1
#
_entry.id   3024d562637ed0be27bf0ccaf4e66df1
#
_cell.length_a   1.000
_cell.length_b   1.000
_cell.length_c   1.000
_cell.angle_alpha   90.00
_cell.angle_beta   90.00
_cell.angle_gamma   90.00
#
_symmetry.space_group_name_H-M   'P 1'
#
loop_
_entity.id
_entity.type
_entity.pdbx_description
1 polymer ?
#
loop_
_entity_poly.entity_id
_entity_poly.type
_entity_poly.pdbx_seq_one_letter_code
_entity_poly.pdbx_strand_id
1 'polypeptide(L)'
;MLTEDDEKSENPAEIPVVLLVNLGTPESPSPSDIRRFLREFLSDRRVIELHPLIWKPVLEGVILPFRPSRVAPNYRSIWTEHGSPLMAYSIAQAESLSELLGGQAKVALAMRYGKPSIESVLDDVFAKGHHRVLLLPAYPQYAASSAGTVTDALARYILKRRNHMEVRTIRSFPTEPAYIEALAHAIEEDWARRGRPDFASGDQLLASFHSIPQKMHDAGDPYKQECMATANALRARLNLDEDQLLVTFQSVFGPAKWLGPATIDTVAELARRGTRRLDVICPGFMTDCLETVDEIAQLNRDAFLEAGGTDFTYIPWGNASVGAVDTLEALARRGLAGWID
;
A
#
# COMPACT_ATOMS: atom_id res chain seq x y z
N MET A 1 7.58 2.59 -57.71
CA MET A 1 8.43 2.96 -56.59
C MET A 1 7.47 3.63 -55.60
N LEU A 2 6.83 2.81 -54.80
CA LEU A 2 5.86 3.23 -53.79
C LEU A 2 6.58 3.11 -52.48
N THR A 3 6.73 4.21 -51.79
CA THR A 3 7.16 4.28 -50.39
C THR A 3 5.94 3.99 -49.54
N GLU A 4 5.83 2.77 -49.05
CA GLU A 4 4.92 2.39 -48.00
C GLU A 4 5.50 2.98 -46.70
N ASP A 5 4.91 4.08 -46.23
CA ASP A 5 5.00 4.48 -44.82
C ASP A 5 4.18 3.41 -44.05
N ASP A 6 4.88 2.41 -43.55
CA ASP A 6 4.37 1.46 -42.57
C ASP A 6 4.15 2.21 -41.22
N GLU A 7 3.03 2.93 -41.09
CA GLU A 7 2.39 3.07 -39.80
C GLU A 7 2.04 1.67 -39.32
N LYS A 8 2.91 1.08 -38.49
CA LYS A 8 2.60 -0.11 -37.73
C LYS A 8 1.37 0.22 -36.86
N SER A 9 0.19 -0.08 -37.37
CA SER A 9 -1.02 -0.15 -36.57
C SER A 9 -0.75 -1.21 -35.49
N GLU A 10 -0.33 -0.74 -34.30
CA GLU A 10 -0.10 -1.63 -33.18
C GLU A 10 -1.38 -2.40 -32.90
N ASN A 11 -1.31 -3.73 -33.01
CA ASN A 11 -2.44 -4.59 -32.69
C ASN A 11 -2.70 -4.54 -31.18
N PRO A 12 -3.83 -4.00 -30.69
CA PRO A 12 -4.09 -3.88 -29.25
C PRO A 12 -3.98 -5.20 -28.49
N ALA A 13 -4.22 -6.33 -29.18
CA ALA A 13 -4.12 -7.66 -28.58
C ALA A 13 -2.68 -8.02 -28.14
N GLU A 14 -1.67 -7.41 -28.76
CA GLU A 14 -0.25 -7.67 -28.48
C GLU A 14 0.30 -6.75 -27.40
N ILE A 15 -0.29 -5.56 -27.22
CA ILE A 15 0.15 -4.60 -26.19
C ILE A 15 -0.39 -5.04 -24.84
N PRO A 16 0.50 -5.42 -23.89
CA PRO A 16 0.06 -5.80 -22.56
C PRO A 16 -0.39 -4.59 -21.73
N VAL A 17 -1.22 -4.84 -20.72
CA VAL A 17 -1.67 -3.84 -19.77
C VAL A 17 -1.14 -4.18 -18.38
N VAL A 18 -0.47 -3.24 -17.74
CA VAL A 18 -0.17 -3.29 -16.31
C VAL A 18 -1.39 -2.79 -15.57
N LEU A 19 -2.06 -3.66 -14.83
CA LEU A 19 -3.14 -3.31 -13.93
C LEU A 19 -2.54 -3.01 -12.54
N LEU A 20 -2.25 -1.73 -12.30
CA LEU A 20 -1.84 -1.25 -10.98
C LEU A 20 -3.05 -1.25 -10.05
N VAL A 21 -2.95 -1.92 -8.91
CA VAL A 21 -4.08 -2.03 -7.98
C VAL A 21 -3.68 -1.58 -6.58
N ASN A 22 -4.43 -0.60 -6.05
CA ASN A 22 -4.31 -0.18 -4.65
C ASN A 22 -5.58 -0.55 -3.86
N LEU A 23 -5.57 -0.33 -2.54
CA LEU A 23 -6.65 -0.69 -1.63
C LEU A 23 -7.98 -0.03 -2.01
N GLY A 24 -7.91 1.25 -2.30
CA GLY A 24 -9.07 2.10 -2.51
C GLY A 24 -9.37 3.01 -1.33
N THR A 25 -10.34 3.86 -1.54
CA THR A 25 -10.69 4.95 -0.62
C THR A 25 -12.15 5.32 -0.82
N PRO A 26 -12.81 5.97 0.15
CA PRO A 26 -14.13 6.56 -0.08
C PRO A 26 -14.11 7.58 -1.23
N GLU A 27 -15.22 7.76 -1.95
CA GLU A 27 -15.34 8.76 -3.03
C GLU A 27 -15.27 10.21 -2.50
N SER A 28 -15.70 10.42 -1.26
CA SER A 28 -15.57 11.69 -0.55
C SER A 28 -15.44 11.44 0.96
N PRO A 29 -15.02 12.44 1.77
CA PRO A 29 -14.94 12.31 3.21
C PRO A 29 -16.33 12.42 3.91
N SER A 30 -17.41 12.21 3.15
CA SER A 30 -18.76 12.18 3.70
C SER A 30 -19.04 10.85 4.42
N PRO A 31 -19.84 10.87 5.51
CA PRO A 31 -20.22 9.63 6.19
C PRO A 31 -20.93 8.61 5.29
N SER A 32 -21.65 9.06 4.25
CA SER A 32 -22.33 8.18 3.29
C SER A 32 -21.35 7.41 2.41
N ASP A 33 -20.32 8.08 1.91
CA ASP A 33 -19.32 7.47 1.04
C ASP A 33 -18.38 6.57 1.82
N ILE A 34 -18.00 7.01 3.02
CA ILE A 34 -17.24 6.18 3.98
C ILE A 34 -18.04 4.92 4.33
N ARG A 35 -19.36 5.02 4.52
CA ARG A 35 -20.21 3.84 4.78
C ARG A 35 -20.21 2.86 3.62
N ARG A 36 -20.29 3.35 2.36
CA ARG A 36 -20.21 2.48 1.17
C ARG A 36 -18.89 1.75 1.09
N PHE A 37 -17.80 2.49 1.24
CA PHE A 37 -16.45 1.95 1.25
C PHE A 37 -16.25 0.91 2.36
N LEU A 38 -16.57 1.24 3.60
CA LEU A 38 -16.44 0.32 4.75
C LEU A 38 -17.32 -0.92 4.59
N ARG A 39 -18.52 -0.81 4.01
CA ARG A 39 -19.38 -1.97 3.75
C ARG A 39 -18.69 -2.94 2.80
N GLU A 40 -18.12 -2.47 1.69
CA GLU A 40 -17.41 -3.31 0.74
C GLU A 40 -16.17 -3.93 1.39
N PHE A 41 -15.32 -3.11 1.99
CA PHE A 41 -14.06 -3.51 2.63
C PHE A 41 -14.28 -4.54 3.75
N LEU A 42 -15.16 -4.26 4.69
CA LEU A 42 -15.42 -5.13 5.85
C LEU A 42 -16.32 -6.34 5.53
N SER A 43 -16.89 -6.41 4.33
CA SER A 43 -17.60 -7.60 3.85
C SER A 43 -16.68 -8.64 3.23
N ASP A 44 -15.43 -8.29 2.96
CA ASP A 44 -14.46 -9.24 2.42
C ASP A 44 -14.02 -10.25 3.48
N ARG A 45 -14.15 -11.54 3.14
CA ARG A 45 -13.82 -12.65 4.06
C ARG A 45 -12.32 -12.78 4.35
N ARG A 46 -11.47 -12.21 3.49
CA ARG A 46 -10.04 -12.15 3.77
C ARG A 46 -9.67 -11.02 4.71
N VAL A 47 -10.50 -10.00 4.82
CA VAL A 47 -10.33 -8.90 5.78
C VAL A 47 -10.92 -9.30 7.13
N ILE A 48 -12.15 -9.83 7.10
CA ILE A 48 -12.84 -10.28 8.31
C ILE A 48 -13.15 -11.78 8.18
N GLU A 49 -12.32 -12.60 8.81
CA GLU A 49 -12.43 -14.06 8.80
C GLU A 49 -13.46 -14.60 9.79
N LEU A 50 -14.63 -13.96 9.83
CA LEU A 50 -15.78 -14.43 10.59
C LEU A 50 -16.84 -14.99 9.65
N HIS A 51 -17.64 -15.92 10.17
CA HIS A 51 -18.74 -16.47 9.37
C HIS A 51 -19.74 -15.35 9.03
N PRO A 52 -20.19 -15.22 7.76
CA PRO A 52 -21.05 -14.12 7.34
C PRO A 52 -22.36 -13.97 8.14
N LEU A 53 -22.95 -15.05 8.60
CA LEU A 53 -24.17 -15.01 9.42
C LEU A 53 -23.94 -14.36 10.80
N ILE A 54 -22.70 -14.40 11.32
CA ILE A 54 -22.33 -13.75 12.58
C ILE A 54 -21.90 -12.31 12.30
N TRP A 55 -21.07 -12.11 11.28
CA TRP A 55 -20.47 -10.81 11.01
C TRP A 55 -21.43 -9.79 10.39
N LYS A 56 -22.27 -10.20 9.44
CA LYS A 56 -23.16 -9.28 8.74
C LYS A 56 -24.12 -8.50 9.66
N PRO A 57 -24.76 -9.10 10.67
CA PRO A 57 -25.55 -8.35 11.65
C PRO A 57 -24.73 -7.30 12.43
N VAL A 58 -23.48 -7.63 12.81
CA VAL A 58 -22.58 -6.71 13.51
C VAL A 58 -22.16 -5.57 12.58
N LEU A 59 -21.80 -5.89 11.34
CA LEU A 59 -21.40 -4.89 10.35
C LEU A 59 -22.55 -3.90 10.07
N GLU A 60 -23.74 -4.39 9.72
CA GLU A 60 -24.88 -3.53 9.34
C GLU A 60 -25.55 -2.85 10.54
N GLY A 61 -25.63 -3.52 11.69
CA GLY A 61 -26.35 -3.01 12.88
C GLY A 61 -25.49 -2.21 13.85
N VAL A 62 -24.17 -2.39 13.84
CA VAL A 62 -23.27 -1.74 14.82
C VAL A 62 -22.22 -0.89 14.12
N ILE A 63 -21.43 -1.48 13.20
CA ILE A 63 -20.27 -0.79 12.64
C ILE A 63 -20.71 0.34 11.71
N LEU A 64 -21.48 0.03 10.69
CA LEU A 64 -21.88 0.99 9.66
C LEU A 64 -22.80 2.14 10.12
N PRO A 65 -23.64 1.99 11.15
CA PRO A 65 -24.39 3.13 11.69
C PRO A 65 -23.52 4.20 12.35
N PHE A 66 -22.43 3.81 13.03
CA PHE A 66 -21.66 4.72 13.90
C PHE A 66 -20.26 5.05 13.39
N ARG A 67 -19.51 4.07 12.88
CA ARG A 67 -18.09 4.24 12.48
C ARG A 67 -17.90 5.29 11.38
N PRO A 68 -18.72 5.37 10.31
CA PRO A 68 -18.53 6.35 9.25
C PRO A 68 -18.49 7.79 9.75
N SER A 69 -19.45 8.18 10.60
CA SER A 69 -19.49 9.53 11.17
C SER A 69 -18.33 9.82 12.10
N ARG A 70 -17.84 8.80 12.82
CA ARG A 70 -16.71 8.93 13.74
C ARG A 70 -15.37 9.15 13.01
N VAL A 71 -15.15 8.47 11.88
CA VAL A 71 -13.90 8.57 11.11
C VAL A 71 -13.92 9.65 10.03
N ALA A 72 -15.08 10.23 9.72
CA ALA A 72 -15.21 11.29 8.73
C ALA A 72 -14.32 12.53 9.01
N PRO A 73 -14.15 12.99 10.27
CA PRO A 73 -13.20 14.08 10.57
C PRO A 73 -11.77 13.74 10.15
N ASN A 74 -11.29 12.52 10.41
CA ASN A 74 -9.96 12.07 10.07
C ASN A 74 -9.75 12.02 8.54
N TYR A 75 -10.76 11.54 7.78
CA TYR A 75 -10.71 11.63 6.32
C TYR A 75 -10.65 13.08 5.84
N ARG A 76 -11.42 13.99 6.48
CA ARG A 76 -11.39 15.42 6.10
C ARG A 76 -10.04 16.09 6.37
N SER A 77 -9.35 15.71 7.46
CA SER A 77 -8.05 16.31 7.81
C SER A 77 -6.93 15.99 6.82
N ILE A 78 -7.02 14.84 6.14
CA ILE A 78 -6.03 14.43 5.13
C ILE A 78 -6.48 14.68 3.69
N TRP A 79 -7.74 15.13 3.49
CA TRP A 79 -8.30 15.31 2.15
C TRP A 79 -7.70 16.51 1.44
N THR A 80 -7.22 16.31 0.21
CA THR A 80 -6.62 17.35 -0.62
C THR A 80 -7.61 17.87 -1.66
N GLU A 81 -7.23 18.89 -2.43
CA GLU A 81 -7.98 19.37 -3.59
C GLU A 81 -8.10 18.31 -4.70
N HIS A 82 -7.19 17.33 -4.73
CA HIS A 82 -7.19 16.20 -5.66
C HIS A 82 -7.88 14.94 -5.11
N GLY A 83 -8.56 15.05 -3.97
CA GLY A 83 -9.23 13.94 -3.30
C GLY A 83 -8.39 13.32 -2.17
N SER A 84 -8.59 12.01 -1.91
CA SER A 84 -7.76 11.32 -0.92
C SER A 84 -6.32 11.19 -1.41
N PRO A 85 -5.31 11.29 -0.51
CA PRO A 85 -3.91 11.08 -0.88
C PRO A 85 -3.70 9.73 -1.61
N LEU A 86 -4.31 8.66 -1.13
CA LEU A 86 -4.21 7.34 -1.75
C LEU A 86 -4.62 7.38 -3.23
N MET A 87 -5.75 8.01 -3.56
CA MET A 87 -6.22 8.10 -4.94
C MET A 87 -5.32 9.00 -5.77
N ALA A 88 -5.02 10.20 -5.28
CA ALA A 88 -4.23 11.19 -6.00
C ALA A 88 -2.83 10.64 -6.35
N TYR A 89 -2.15 10.03 -5.39
CA TYR A 89 -0.84 9.45 -5.64
C TYR A 89 -0.87 8.16 -6.46
N SER A 90 -1.93 7.34 -6.35
CA SER A 90 -2.08 6.18 -7.23
C SER A 90 -2.27 6.57 -8.70
N ILE A 91 -3.00 7.67 -8.96
CA ILE A 91 -3.14 8.23 -10.31
C ILE A 91 -1.78 8.70 -10.82
N ALA A 92 -1.06 9.51 -10.04
CA ALA A 92 0.26 10.01 -10.42
C ALA A 92 1.26 8.87 -10.67
N GLN A 93 1.26 7.82 -9.84
CA GLN A 93 2.08 6.62 -10.06
C GLN A 93 1.73 5.91 -11.37
N ALA A 94 0.45 5.76 -11.68
CA ALA A 94 0.01 5.10 -12.91
C ALA A 94 0.39 5.91 -14.16
N GLU A 95 0.25 7.24 -14.12
CA GLU A 95 0.65 8.16 -15.18
C GLU A 95 2.17 8.12 -15.43
N SER A 96 2.97 8.28 -14.37
CA SER A 96 4.43 8.22 -14.48
C SER A 96 4.93 6.86 -14.96
N LEU A 97 4.34 5.76 -14.45
CA LEU A 97 4.67 4.42 -14.94
C LEU A 97 4.32 4.24 -16.42
N SER A 98 3.21 4.82 -16.87
CA SER A 98 2.82 4.77 -18.29
C SER A 98 3.81 5.50 -19.19
N GLU A 99 4.33 6.64 -18.74
CA GLU A 99 5.37 7.39 -19.45
C GLU A 99 6.67 6.57 -19.55
N LEU A 100 7.13 5.96 -18.44
CA LEU A 100 8.36 5.17 -18.40
C LEU A 100 8.29 3.89 -19.26
N LEU A 101 7.11 3.28 -19.39
CA LEU A 101 6.92 2.12 -20.26
C LEU A 101 6.84 2.49 -21.75
N GLY A 102 6.74 3.77 -22.09
CA GLY A 102 6.98 4.33 -23.44
C GLY A 102 6.13 3.70 -24.55
N GLY A 103 4.89 3.28 -24.28
CA GLY A 103 4.01 2.60 -25.23
C GLY A 103 4.21 1.08 -25.35
N GLN A 104 5.28 0.50 -24.82
CA GLN A 104 5.49 -0.95 -24.78
C GLN A 104 4.41 -1.69 -23.98
N ALA A 105 3.80 -1.02 -23.02
CA ALA A 105 2.65 -1.49 -22.27
C ALA A 105 1.73 -0.30 -21.93
N LYS A 106 0.44 -0.57 -21.77
CA LYS A 106 -0.50 0.41 -21.20
C LYS A 106 -0.54 0.23 -19.68
N VAL A 107 -0.88 1.30 -18.95
CA VAL A 107 -1.11 1.22 -17.50
C VAL A 107 -2.56 1.57 -17.22
N ALA A 108 -3.22 0.74 -16.43
CA ALA A 108 -4.57 0.97 -15.95
C ALA A 108 -4.57 0.92 -14.40
N LEU A 109 -5.22 1.90 -13.77
CA LEU A 109 -5.37 1.94 -12.32
C LEU A 109 -6.71 1.33 -11.92
N ALA A 110 -6.70 0.47 -10.92
CA ALA A 110 -7.91 -0.03 -10.28
C ALA A 110 -7.79 -0.02 -8.76
N MET A 111 -8.94 0.00 -8.09
CA MET A 111 -9.03 -0.11 -6.64
C MET A 111 -9.62 -1.46 -6.26
N ARG A 112 -9.07 -2.05 -5.18
CA ARG A 112 -9.61 -3.31 -4.66
C ARG A 112 -11.01 -3.07 -4.08
N TYR A 113 -11.22 -1.93 -3.43
CA TYR A 113 -12.51 -1.49 -2.88
C TYR A 113 -12.82 -0.07 -3.37
N GLY A 114 -14.09 0.16 -3.73
CA GLY A 114 -14.53 1.42 -4.32
C GLY A 114 -14.27 1.50 -5.84
N LYS A 115 -13.96 2.68 -6.35
CA LYS A 115 -13.85 2.96 -7.79
C LYS A 115 -12.50 3.57 -8.16
N PRO A 116 -12.02 3.30 -9.40
CA PRO A 116 -12.52 2.32 -10.35
C PRO A 116 -12.28 0.87 -9.87
N SER A 117 -13.27 0.00 -10.00
CA SER A 117 -13.13 -1.39 -9.53
C SER A 117 -12.28 -2.24 -10.49
N ILE A 118 -11.64 -3.29 -9.96
CA ILE A 118 -10.87 -4.25 -10.79
C ILE A 118 -11.74 -4.79 -11.93
N GLU A 119 -13.00 -5.18 -11.64
CA GLU A 119 -13.91 -5.73 -12.65
C GLU A 119 -14.21 -4.72 -13.77
N SER A 120 -14.53 -3.45 -13.41
CA SER A 120 -14.85 -2.41 -14.39
C SER A 120 -13.67 -2.05 -15.28
N VAL A 121 -12.45 -2.00 -14.70
CA VAL A 121 -11.23 -1.70 -15.46
C VAL A 121 -10.87 -2.85 -16.40
N LEU A 122 -10.99 -4.10 -15.94
CA LEU A 122 -10.74 -5.26 -16.79
C LEU A 122 -11.76 -5.38 -17.93
N ASP A 123 -13.02 -4.98 -17.71
CA ASP A 123 -14.03 -4.90 -18.78
C ASP A 123 -13.64 -3.88 -19.84
N ASP A 124 -13.18 -2.70 -19.43
CA ASP A 124 -12.72 -1.66 -20.36
C ASP A 124 -11.47 -2.09 -21.14
N VAL A 125 -10.49 -2.67 -20.45
CA VAL A 125 -9.27 -3.23 -21.04
C VAL A 125 -9.61 -4.28 -22.09
N PHE A 126 -10.49 -5.22 -21.78
CA PHE A 126 -10.91 -6.27 -22.69
C PHE A 126 -11.70 -5.71 -23.89
N ALA A 127 -12.60 -4.76 -23.66
CA ALA A 127 -13.39 -4.11 -24.72
C ALA A 127 -12.51 -3.32 -25.71
N LYS A 128 -11.36 -2.80 -25.25
CA LYS A 128 -10.35 -2.15 -26.08
C LYS A 128 -9.46 -3.13 -26.86
N GLY A 129 -9.67 -4.44 -26.71
CA GLY A 129 -8.96 -5.48 -27.44
C GLY A 129 -7.67 -5.95 -26.79
N HIS A 130 -7.33 -5.51 -25.59
CA HIS A 130 -6.14 -6.00 -24.87
C HIS A 130 -6.41 -7.37 -24.22
N HIS A 131 -5.51 -8.32 -24.48
CA HIS A 131 -5.66 -9.70 -24.00
C HIS A 131 -4.56 -10.18 -23.08
N ARG A 132 -3.58 -9.33 -22.74
CA ARG A 132 -2.48 -9.62 -21.80
C ARG A 132 -2.51 -8.62 -20.64
N VAL A 133 -2.61 -9.11 -19.43
CA VAL A 133 -2.67 -8.27 -18.21
C VAL A 133 -1.65 -8.73 -17.20
N LEU A 134 -0.81 -7.80 -16.77
CA LEU A 134 0.04 -7.97 -15.59
C LEU A 134 -0.66 -7.32 -14.39
N LEU A 135 -1.11 -8.12 -13.44
CA LEU A 135 -1.63 -7.64 -12.16
C LEU A 135 -0.48 -7.23 -11.24
N LEU A 136 -0.44 -5.96 -10.88
CA LEU A 136 0.55 -5.36 -10.00
C LEU A 136 -0.12 -4.72 -8.79
N PRO A 137 -0.30 -5.47 -7.68
CA PRO A 137 -0.80 -4.90 -6.43
C PRO A 137 0.25 -3.97 -5.80
N ALA A 138 -0.15 -2.79 -5.39
CA ALA A 138 0.71 -1.79 -4.74
C ALA A 138 0.96 -2.12 -3.25
N TYR A 139 1.27 -3.40 -2.96
CA TYR A 139 1.56 -3.89 -1.62
C TYR A 139 2.91 -4.61 -1.62
N PRO A 140 3.96 -4.00 -1.03
CA PRO A 140 5.29 -4.61 -0.98
C PRO A 140 5.29 -5.97 -0.27
N GLN A 141 4.55 -6.09 0.84
CA GLN A 141 4.42 -7.32 1.61
C GLN A 141 3.07 -7.98 1.32
N TYR A 142 3.08 -9.29 1.07
CA TYR A 142 1.86 -10.06 0.91
C TYR A 142 1.14 -10.23 2.24
N ALA A 143 -0.16 -9.93 2.24
CA ALA A 143 -1.11 -10.45 3.23
C ALA A 143 -2.33 -11.01 2.50
N ALA A 144 -2.99 -11.99 3.10
CA ALA A 144 -4.25 -12.49 2.56
C ALA A 144 -5.30 -11.38 2.44
N SER A 145 -5.29 -10.44 3.39
CA SER A 145 -6.19 -9.28 3.45
C SER A 145 -5.81 -8.10 2.51
N SER A 146 -4.68 -8.15 1.82
CA SER A 146 -4.24 -7.14 0.85
C SER A 146 -4.05 -7.75 -0.55
N ALA A 147 -2.85 -8.19 -0.92
CA ALA A 147 -2.57 -8.80 -2.24
C ALA A 147 -3.42 -10.04 -2.51
N GLY A 148 -3.74 -10.82 -1.48
CA GLY A 148 -4.61 -12.00 -1.61
C GLY A 148 -6.02 -11.64 -2.08
N THR A 149 -6.64 -10.57 -1.56
CA THR A 149 -7.99 -10.14 -1.99
C THR A 149 -7.99 -9.61 -3.41
N VAL A 150 -6.91 -8.97 -3.86
CA VAL A 150 -6.74 -8.49 -5.24
C VAL A 150 -6.70 -9.68 -6.19
N THR A 151 -5.93 -10.71 -5.86
CA THR A 151 -5.88 -11.96 -6.63
C THR A 151 -7.24 -12.66 -6.67
N ASP A 152 -7.97 -12.69 -5.55
CA ASP A 152 -9.34 -13.25 -5.50
C ASP A 152 -10.32 -12.47 -6.41
N ALA A 153 -10.20 -11.14 -6.49
CA ALA A 153 -11.05 -10.33 -7.36
C ALA A 153 -10.79 -10.65 -8.84
N LEU A 154 -9.52 -10.77 -9.24
CA LEU A 154 -9.12 -11.18 -10.58
C LEU A 154 -9.62 -12.61 -10.89
N ALA A 155 -9.42 -13.56 -9.97
CA ALA A 155 -9.87 -14.94 -10.16
C ALA A 155 -11.40 -15.01 -10.36
N ARG A 156 -12.17 -14.27 -9.56
CA ARG A 156 -13.62 -14.16 -9.72
C ARG A 156 -14.01 -13.57 -11.08
N TYR A 157 -13.26 -12.60 -11.59
CA TYR A 157 -13.46 -12.03 -12.91
C TYR A 157 -13.25 -13.07 -14.01
N ILE A 158 -12.14 -13.80 -13.97
CA ILE A 158 -11.79 -14.83 -14.96
C ILE A 158 -12.83 -15.97 -14.99
N LEU A 159 -13.24 -16.46 -13.81
CA LEU A 159 -14.19 -17.56 -13.68
C LEU A 159 -15.58 -17.26 -14.27
N LYS A 160 -15.96 -15.99 -14.40
CA LYS A 160 -17.23 -15.58 -15.02
C LYS A 160 -17.18 -15.56 -16.55
N ARG A 161 -16.01 -15.71 -17.18
CA ARG A 161 -15.82 -15.45 -18.61
C ARG A 161 -15.43 -16.70 -19.37
N ARG A 162 -16.07 -16.90 -20.54
CA ARG A 162 -15.71 -17.97 -21.47
C ARG A 162 -14.41 -17.66 -22.21
N ASN A 163 -14.24 -16.40 -22.63
CA ASN A 163 -12.99 -15.87 -23.20
C ASN A 163 -12.38 -14.90 -22.18
N HIS A 164 -11.17 -15.15 -21.74
CA HIS A 164 -10.48 -14.34 -20.77
C HIS A 164 -9.05 -14.01 -21.21
N MET A 165 -8.47 -13.00 -20.61
CA MET A 165 -7.11 -12.53 -20.86
C MET A 165 -6.06 -13.51 -20.33
N GLU A 166 -4.90 -13.53 -20.97
CA GLU A 166 -3.68 -14.09 -20.38
C GLU A 166 -3.23 -13.19 -19.22
N VAL A 167 -3.02 -13.77 -18.05
CA VAL A 167 -2.72 -12.98 -16.84
C VAL A 167 -1.44 -13.45 -16.17
N ARG A 168 -0.60 -12.49 -15.83
CA ARG A 168 0.53 -12.65 -14.90
C ARG A 168 0.29 -11.84 -13.65
N THR A 169 0.94 -12.21 -12.54
CA THR A 169 0.77 -11.52 -11.26
C THR A 169 2.10 -11.31 -10.57
N ILE A 170 2.32 -10.11 -10.02
CA ILE A 170 3.34 -9.85 -9.02
C ILE A 170 2.68 -10.11 -7.66
N ARG A 171 3.18 -11.10 -6.91
CA ARG A 171 2.59 -11.48 -5.62
C ARG A 171 2.96 -10.51 -4.51
N SER A 172 4.24 -10.18 -4.40
CA SER A 172 4.85 -9.28 -3.41
C SER A 172 6.27 -8.93 -3.84
N PHE A 173 6.87 -7.92 -3.19
CA PHE A 173 8.22 -7.45 -3.50
C PHE A 173 8.96 -6.90 -2.27
N PRO A 174 8.97 -7.63 -1.13
CA PRO A 174 9.47 -7.12 0.16
C PRO A 174 10.96 -6.80 0.17
N THR A 175 11.73 -7.36 -0.76
CA THR A 175 13.18 -7.18 -0.87
C THR A 175 13.61 -6.76 -2.28
N GLU A 176 12.69 -6.23 -3.08
CA GLU A 176 13.02 -5.70 -4.41
C GLU A 176 14.08 -4.60 -4.28
N PRO A 177 15.22 -4.68 -4.99
CA PRO A 177 16.29 -3.70 -4.84
C PRO A 177 15.84 -2.25 -5.03
N ALA A 178 15.06 -1.95 -6.05
CA ALA A 178 14.54 -0.60 -6.30
C ALA A 178 13.66 -0.09 -5.15
N TYR A 179 12.86 -0.98 -4.54
CA TYR A 179 12.04 -0.66 -3.38
C TYR A 179 12.88 -0.34 -2.14
N ILE A 180 13.90 -1.16 -1.84
CA ILE A 180 14.79 -0.93 -0.70
C ILE A 180 15.59 0.35 -0.88
N GLU A 181 16.08 0.63 -2.10
CA GLU A 181 16.76 1.90 -2.42
C GLU A 181 15.82 3.10 -2.26
N ALA A 182 14.58 3.02 -2.69
CA ALA A 182 13.59 4.09 -2.52
C ALA A 182 13.36 4.43 -1.03
N LEU A 183 13.22 3.41 -0.17
CA LEU A 183 13.11 3.58 1.28
C LEU A 183 14.36 4.21 1.88
N ALA A 184 15.54 3.69 1.52
CA ALA A 184 16.81 4.16 2.04
C ALA A 184 17.07 5.61 1.61
N HIS A 185 16.82 5.92 0.34
CA HIS A 185 17.00 7.27 -0.20
C HIS A 185 16.11 8.31 0.51
N ALA A 186 14.84 8.00 0.73
CA ALA A 186 13.94 8.89 1.47
C ALA A 186 14.45 9.18 2.90
N ILE A 187 14.98 8.16 3.58
CA ILE A 187 15.57 8.32 4.91
C ILE A 187 16.86 9.15 4.84
N GLU A 188 17.74 8.85 3.92
CA GLU A 188 19.01 9.56 3.75
C GLU A 188 18.80 11.03 3.35
N GLU A 189 17.82 11.34 2.50
CA GLU A 189 17.45 12.72 2.16
C GLU A 189 16.93 13.49 3.38
N ASP A 190 16.09 12.85 4.20
CA ASP A 190 15.61 13.48 5.43
C ASP A 190 16.77 13.74 6.41
N TRP A 191 17.65 12.77 6.59
CA TRP A 191 18.84 12.90 7.43
C TRP A 191 19.86 13.92 6.89
N ALA A 192 19.96 14.08 5.58
CA ALA A 192 20.80 15.12 5.00
C ALA A 192 20.30 16.54 5.34
N ARG A 193 18.98 16.72 5.48
CA ARG A 193 18.36 18.01 5.85
C ARG A 193 18.38 18.28 7.35
N ARG A 194 18.13 17.26 8.18
CA ARG A 194 17.91 17.41 9.63
C ARG A 194 19.09 16.90 10.49
N GLY A 195 20.09 16.29 9.88
CA GLY A 195 21.14 15.53 10.54
C GLY A 195 20.71 14.06 10.76
N ARG A 196 21.69 13.16 10.76
CA ARG A 196 21.48 11.75 11.11
C ARG A 196 21.14 11.63 12.61
N PRO A 197 20.21 10.74 13.02
CA PRO A 197 19.95 10.46 14.44
C PRO A 197 21.21 10.04 15.19
N ASP A 198 21.34 10.48 16.41
CA ASP A 198 22.41 10.04 17.33
C ASP A 198 21.95 8.75 18.02
N PHE A 199 22.09 7.63 17.33
CA PHE A 199 21.72 6.31 17.85
C PHE A 199 22.48 5.96 19.15
N ALA A 200 23.71 6.49 19.34
CA ALA A 200 24.47 6.27 20.57
C ALA A 200 23.85 6.97 21.78
N SER A 201 23.14 8.07 21.55
CA SER A 201 22.35 8.81 22.57
C SER A 201 20.91 8.31 22.73
N GLY A 202 20.53 7.24 21.99
CA GLY A 202 19.23 6.61 22.11
C GLY A 202 18.16 7.11 21.13
N ASP A 203 18.52 7.92 20.12
CA ASP A 203 17.63 8.21 19.00
C ASP A 203 17.32 6.93 18.21
N GLN A 204 16.16 6.87 17.56
CA GLN A 204 15.67 5.65 16.90
C GLN A 204 15.09 5.93 15.52
N LEU A 205 15.21 4.93 14.63
CA LEU A 205 14.41 4.82 13.42
C LEU A 205 13.39 3.68 13.59
N LEU A 206 12.14 3.92 13.20
CA LEU A 206 11.05 2.96 13.33
C LEU A 206 10.48 2.64 11.96
N ALA A 207 10.43 1.36 11.59
CA ALA A 207 9.67 0.85 10.45
C ALA A 207 8.31 0.35 10.95
N SER A 208 7.26 1.12 10.68
CA SER A 208 5.89 0.79 11.07
C SER A 208 5.13 0.15 9.91
N PHE A 209 4.58 -1.04 10.15
CA PHE A 209 3.75 -1.77 9.18
C PHE A 209 2.31 -1.85 9.69
N HIS A 210 1.33 -1.96 8.79
CA HIS A 210 -0.04 -2.24 9.24
C HIS A 210 -0.11 -3.59 9.94
N SER A 211 -0.76 -3.68 11.08
CA SER A 211 -0.91 -4.96 11.77
C SER A 211 -1.95 -5.86 11.11
N ILE A 212 -1.82 -7.16 11.31
CA ILE A 212 -2.85 -8.15 11.03
C ILE A 212 -3.17 -8.96 12.30
N PRO A 213 -4.37 -9.53 12.44
CA PRO A 213 -4.67 -10.42 13.55
C PRO A 213 -3.66 -11.56 13.66
N GLN A 214 -3.19 -11.85 14.88
CA GLN A 214 -2.22 -12.91 15.15
C GLN A 214 -2.67 -14.26 14.58
N LYS A 215 -3.98 -14.55 14.63
CA LYS A 215 -4.57 -15.79 14.10
C LYS A 215 -4.33 -15.98 12.59
N MET A 216 -4.25 -14.89 11.80
CA MET A 216 -3.94 -14.97 10.36
C MET A 216 -2.50 -15.42 10.15
N HIS A 217 -1.58 -14.85 10.91
CA HIS A 217 -0.18 -15.29 10.92
C HIS A 217 -0.05 -16.76 11.33
N ASP A 218 -0.73 -17.16 12.43
CA ASP A 218 -0.70 -18.52 12.93
C ASP A 218 -1.32 -19.53 11.94
N ALA A 219 -2.24 -19.07 11.08
CA ALA A 219 -2.81 -19.83 9.98
C ALA A 219 -1.92 -19.89 8.72
N GLY A 220 -0.73 -19.28 8.75
CA GLY A 220 0.26 -19.36 7.66
C GLY A 220 0.35 -18.13 6.77
N ASP A 221 -0.24 -16.98 7.15
CA ASP A 221 -0.03 -15.74 6.41
C ASP A 221 1.45 -15.29 6.55
N PRO A 222 2.19 -15.10 5.45
CA PRO A 222 3.63 -14.79 5.49
C PRO A 222 3.94 -13.33 5.77
N TYR A 223 2.94 -12.50 6.02
CA TYR A 223 3.06 -11.04 6.12
C TYR A 223 4.16 -10.59 7.07
N LYS A 224 4.19 -11.16 8.29
CA LYS A 224 5.21 -10.81 9.29
C LYS A 224 6.62 -11.11 8.80
N GLN A 225 6.81 -12.26 8.16
CA GLN A 225 8.11 -12.65 7.60
C GLN A 225 8.55 -11.70 6.49
N GLU A 226 7.63 -11.27 5.63
CA GLU A 226 7.92 -10.32 4.56
C GLU A 226 8.20 -8.91 5.11
N CYS A 227 7.50 -8.46 6.16
CA CYS A 227 7.83 -7.21 6.87
C CYS A 227 9.24 -7.24 7.47
N MET A 228 9.60 -8.35 8.13
CA MET A 228 10.94 -8.53 8.68
C MET A 228 12.02 -8.60 7.60
N ALA A 229 11.73 -9.22 6.45
CA ALA A 229 12.65 -9.26 5.31
C ALA A 229 12.92 -7.84 4.77
N THR A 230 11.89 -7.00 4.64
CA THR A 230 12.05 -5.59 4.28
C THR A 230 12.92 -4.84 5.27
N ALA A 231 12.62 -4.96 6.57
CA ALA A 231 13.37 -4.28 7.61
C ALA A 231 14.85 -4.71 7.64
N ASN A 232 15.12 -6.00 7.46
CA ASN A 232 16.50 -6.53 7.42
C ASN A 232 17.25 -6.04 6.18
N ALA A 233 16.61 -6.00 5.02
CA ALA A 233 17.22 -5.46 3.81
C ALA A 233 17.53 -3.95 3.97
N LEU A 234 16.61 -3.19 4.59
CA LEU A 234 16.80 -1.77 4.86
C LEU A 234 17.91 -1.51 5.89
N ARG A 235 17.99 -2.31 6.98
CA ARG A 235 19.09 -2.28 7.93
C ARG A 235 20.43 -2.49 7.24
N ALA A 236 20.52 -3.53 6.42
CA ALA A 236 21.76 -3.81 5.67
C ALA A 236 22.13 -2.65 4.74
N ARG A 237 21.16 -2.06 4.03
CA ARG A 237 21.41 -0.94 3.11
C ARG A 237 21.85 0.34 3.82
N LEU A 238 21.29 0.64 5.00
CA LEU A 238 21.60 1.83 5.80
C LEU A 238 22.76 1.62 6.80
N ASN A 239 23.30 0.41 6.88
CA ASN A 239 24.29 -0.02 7.88
C ASN A 239 23.79 0.30 9.31
N LEU A 240 22.63 -0.24 9.66
CA LEU A 240 21.98 -0.11 10.96
C LEU A 240 21.80 -1.46 11.62
N ASP A 241 21.86 -1.47 12.94
CA ASP A 241 21.58 -2.63 13.77
C ASP A 241 20.07 -2.76 14.11
N GLU A 242 19.70 -3.89 14.73
CA GLU A 242 18.29 -4.15 15.11
C GLU A 242 17.74 -3.21 16.17
N ASP A 243 18.60 -2.67 17.02
CA ASP A 243 18.29 -1.70 18.06
C ASP A 243 18.25 -0.25 17.53
N GLN A 244 18.75 0.01 16.34
CA GLN A 244 18.72 1.32 15.68
C GLN A 244 17.52 1.49 14.72
N LEU A 245 17.12 0.40 14.05
CA LEU A 245 15.90 0.36 13.28
C LEU A 245 14.97 -0.69 13.87
N LEU A 246 13.93 -0.23 14.54
CA LEU A 246 12.92 -1.08 15.17
C LEU A 246 11.77 -1.39 14.21
N VAL A 247 11.15 -2.57 14.38
CA VAL A 247 9.94 -2.95 13.63
C VAL A 247 8.75 -2.94 14.54
N THR A 248 7.70 -2.25 14.12
CA THR A 248 6.43 -2.17 14.86
C THR A 248 5.23 -2.37 13.93
N PHE A 249 4.05 -2.55 14.52
CA PHE A 249 2.82 -2.79 13.79
C PHE A 249 1.74 -1.83 14.27
N GLN A 250 1.18 -1.05 13.34
CA GLN A 250 0.15 -0.03 13.59
C GLN A 250 -1.26 -0.53 13.34
N SER A 251 -2.27 0.29 13.62
CA SER A 251 -3.69 0.05 13.31
C SER A 251 -4.27 -1.18 14.03
N VAL A 252 -3.93 -1.31 15.31
CA VAL A 252 -4.46 -2.35 16.18
C VAL A 252 -5.82 -1.92 16.73
N PHE A 253 -6.86 -2.75 16.57
CA PHE A 253 -8.19 -2.44 17.09
C PHE A 253 -8.97 -3.65 17.59
N GLY A 254 -9.86 -3.36 18.56
CA GLY A 254 -10.72 -4.37 19.16
C GLY A 254 -9.96 -5.32 20.11
N PRO A 255 -10.64 -6.36 20.61
CA PRO A 255 -10.10 -7.23 21.66
C PRO A 255 -9.25 -8.40 21.12
N ALA A 256 -9.13 -8.55 19.80
CA ALA A 256 -8.33 -9.62 19.22
C ALA A 256 -6.84 -9.38 19.46
N LYS A 257 -6.04 -10.44 19.51
CA LYS A 257 -4.58 -10.33 19.50
C LYS A 257 -4.11 -10.03 18.07
N TRP A 258 -3.28 -9.01 17.93
CA TRP A 258 -2.68 -8.56 16.68
C TRP A 258 -1.19 -8.81 16.68
N LEU A 259 -0.55 -8.71 15.52
CA LEU A 259 0.91 -8.67 15.45
C LEU A 259 1.43 -7.46 16.21
N GLY A 260 2.57 -7.62 16.84
CA GLY A 260 3.22 -6.57 17.63
C GLY A 260 4.74 -6.61 17.55
N PRO A 261 5.39 -5.66 18.22
CA PRO A 261 4.83 -4.68 19.15
C PRO A 261 3.97 -3.61 18.45
N ALA A 262 2.94 -3.09 19.16
CA ALA A 262 2.09 -2.03 18.63
C ALA A 262 2.85 -0.71 18.53
N THR A 263 2.73 0.00 17.42
CA THR A 263 3.46 1.25 17.19
C THR A 263 3.16 2.29 18.24
N ILE A 264 1.88 2.51 18.54
CA ILE A 264 1.45 3.54 19.51
C ILE A 264 2.01 3.29 20.93
N ASP A 265 2.07 2.04 21.37
CA ASP A 265 2.64 1.70 22.68
C ASP A 265 4.16 1.84 22.68
N THR A 266 4.81 1.45 21.56
CA THR A 266 6.26 1.50 21.41
C THR A 266 6.77 2.94 21.40
N VAL A 267 6.13 3.85 20.66
CA VAL A 267 6.58 5.26 20.61
C VAL A 267 6.49 5.92 21.99
N ALA A 268 5.42 5.67 22.75
CA ALA A 268 5.28 6.19 24.10
C ALA A 268 6.30 5.57 25.08
N GLU A 269 6.59 4.27 24.94
CA GLU A 269 7.58 3.59 25.76
C GLU A 269 9.00 4.09 25.50
N LEU A 270 9.38 4.28 24.22
CA LEU A 270 10.68 4.85 23.83
C LEU A 270 10.88 6.24 24.44
N ALA A 271 9.88 7.12 24.35
CA ALA A 271 9.93 8.44 24.94
C ALA A 271 10.13 8.40 26.46
N ARG A 272 9.38 7.54 27.19
CA ARG A 272 9.55 7.35 28.64
C ARG A 272 10.93 6.82 29.04
N ARG A 273 11.58 6.05 28.16
CA ARG A 273 12.94 5.53 28.34
C ARG A 273 14.02 6.56 28.02
N GLY A 274 13.65 7.74 27.52
CA GLY A 274 14.56 8.85 27.25
C GLY A 274 14.94 9.04 25.79
N THR A 275 14.33 8.30 24.85
CA THR A 275 14.46 8.59 23.41
C THR A 275 13.92 9.98 23.13
N ARG A 276 14.76 10.85 22.59
CA ARG A 276 14.41 12.25 22.34
C ARG A 276 13.97 12.47 20.91
N ARG A 277 14.61 11.79 19.95
CA ARG A 277 14.27 11.85 18.53
C ARG A 277 13.83 10.46 18.03
N LEU A 278 12.72 10.47 17.31
CA LEU A 278 12.15 9.28 16.65
C LEU A 278 11.79 9.61 15.20
N ASP A 279 12.48 8.98 14.28
CA ASP A 279 12.13 9.01 12.86
C ASP A 279 11.30 7.78 12.52
N VAL A 280 10.21 7.92 11.79
CA VAL A 280 9.29 6.82 11.45
C VAL A 280 9.06 6.76 9.96
N ILE A 281 9.20 5.57 9.39
CA ILE A 281 8.84 5.27 8.01
C ILE A 281 7.79 4.16 7.97
N CYS A 282 6.91 4.19 6.97
CA CYS A 282 5.86 3.18 6.75
C CYS A 282 6.13 2.38 5.47
N PRO A 283 7.00 1.35 5.49
CA PRO A 283 7.42 0.67 4.26
C PRO A 283 6.29 -0.04 3.51
N GLY A 284 5.25 -0.49 4.23
CA GLY A 284 4.11 -1.21 3.64
C GLY A 284 3.15 -0.36 2.80
N PHE A 285 3.36 0.96 2.73
CA PHE A 285 2.43 1.90 2.09
C PHE A 285 3.08 2.59 0.90
N MET A 286 2.71 2.18 -0.32
CA MET A 286 3.19 2.81 -1.57
C MET A 286 2.64 4.24 -1.75
N THR A 287 1.56 4.58 -1.06
CA THR A 287 0.94 5.91 -1.09
C THR A 287 0.54 6.31 0.33
N ASP A 288 0.59 7.59 0.62
CA ASP A 288 0.01 8.12 1.85
C ASP A 288 -1.49 7.89 1.91
N CYS A 289 -1.97 7.65 3.11
CA CYS A 289 -3.35 7.34 3.42
C CYS A 289 -3.69 7.75 4.86
N LEU A 290 -4.85 7.35 5.35
CA LEU A 290 -5.27 7.64 6.71
C LEU A 290 -4.27 7.07 7.74
N GLU A 291 -3.78 5.87 7.48
CA GLU A 291 -2.87 5.12 8.34
C GLU A 291 -1.46 5.75 8.43
N THR A 292 -1.03 6.54 7.45
CA THR A 292 0.27 7.22 7.48
C THR A 292 0.15 8.66 7.97
N VAL A 293 -0.78 9.43 7.42
CA VAL A 293 -0.87 10.87 7.68
C VAL A 293 -1.60 11.17 9.00
N ASP A 294 -2.71 10.48 9.28
CA ASP A 294 -3.48 10.70 10.52
C ASP A 294 -2.90 9.85 11.67
N GLU A 295 -2.70 8.54 11.46
CA GLU A 295 -2.27 7.67 12.55
C GLU A 295 -0.80 7.87 12.91
N ILE A 296 0.14 7.85 11.94
CA ILE A 296 1.57 7.97 12.26
C ILE A 296 1.98 9.43 12.43
N ALA A 297 1.73 10.29 11.43
CA ALA A 297 2.26 11.64 11.44
C ALA A 297 1.56 12.58 12.45
N GLN A 298 0.38 12.19 12.97
CA GLN A 298 -0.33 12.96 13.99
C GLN A 298 -0.47 12.16 15.30
N LEU A 299 -1.26 11.07 15.32
CA LEU A 299 -1.61 10.37 16.55
C LEU A 299 -0.37 9.79 17.27
N ASN A 300 0.51 9.10 16.55
CA ASN A 300 1.72 8.52 17.14
C ASN A 300 2.74 9.60 17.51
N ARG A 301 2.86 10.67 16.73
CA ARG A 301 3.66 11.83 17.07
C ARG A 301 3.22 12.44 18.39
N ASP A 302 1.92 12.70 18.55
CA ASP A 302 1.38 13.32 19.77
C ASP A 302 1.63 12.42 20.98
N ALA A 303 1.41 11.10 20.86
CA ALA A 303 1.71 10.15 21.93
C ALA A 303 3.19 10.12 22.31
N PHE A 304 4.11 10.26 21.34
CA PHE A 304 5.55 10.34 21.60
C PHE A 304 5.91 11.62 22.36
N LEU A 305 5.40 12.77 21.91
CA LEU A 305 5.68 14.08 22.52
C LEU A 305 5.07 14.17 23.95
N GLU A 306 3.84 13.70 24.14
CA GLU A 306 3.18 13.65 25.46
C GLU A 306 3.94 12.75 26.46
N ALA A 307 4.59 11.68 25.96
CA ALA A 307 5.39 10.79 26.78
C ALA A 307 6.80 11.30 27.11
N GLY A 308 7.21 12.46 26.58
CA GLY A 308 8.48 13.12 26.87
C GLY A 308 9.49 13.15 25.74
N GLY A 309 9.17 12.63 24.58
CA GLY A 309 9.96 12.81 23.36
C GLY A 309 9.96 14.27 22.90
N THR A 310 10.91 14.65 22.05
CA THR A 310 11.08 16.07 21.66
C THR A 310 11.08 16.30 20.15
N ASP A 311 11.45 15.30 19.37
CA ASP A 311 11.53 15.39 17.89
C ASP A 311 10.97 14.10 17.28
N PHE A 312 9.82 14.21 16.59
CA PHE A 312 9.19 13.11 15.89
C PHE A 312 8.98 13.48 14.42
N THR A 313 9.45 12.64 13.53
CA THR A 313 9.27 12.85 12.08
C THR A 313 8.73 11.59 11.41
N TYR A 314 7.64 11.74 10.70
CA TYR A 314 7.21 10.79 9.68
C TYR A 314 7.96 11.07 8.38
N ILE A 315 8.63 10.07 7.83
CA ILE A 315 9.38 10.15 6.56
C ILE A 315 8.54 9.51 5.45
N PRO A 316 7.91 10.30 4.57
CA PRO A 316 7.22 9.77 3.39
C PRO A 316 8.25 9.28 2.37
N TRP A 317 8.02 8.09 1.78
CA TRP A 317 8.94 7.51 0.80
C TRP A 317 8.27 7.19 -0.54
N GLY A 318 6.98 6.80 -0.48
CA GLY A 318 6.17 6.39 -1.61
C GLY A 318 5.64 7.58 -2.42
N ASN A 319 4.32 7.63 -2.56
CA ASN A 319 3.62 8.70 -3.27
C ASN A 319 4.05 8.79 -4.75
N ALA A 320 4.25 9.98 -5.28
CA ALA A 320 4.74 10.23 -6.63
C ALA A 320 6.28 10.42 -6.66
N SER A 321 7.02 9.90 -5.67
CA SER A 321 8.47 9.99 -5.66
C SER A 321 9.09 9.19 -6.82
N VAL A 322 10.24 9.62 -7.29
CA VAL A 322 11.01 8.90 -8.32
C VAL A 322 11.26 7.46 -7.88
N GLY A 323 11.70 7.24 -6.64
CA GLY A 323 11.97 5.89 -6.14
C GLY A 323 10.74 4.97 -6.09
N ALA A 324 9.55 5.52 -5.80
CA ALA A 324 8.31 4.73 -5.84
C ALA A 324 7.96 4.32 -7.27
N VAL A 325 8.12 5.24 -8.24
CA VAL A 325 7.84 4.98 -9.65
C VAL A 325 8.85 4.01 -10.25
N ASP A 326 10.15 4.18 -9.96
CA ASP A 326 11.23 3.26 -10.37
C ASP A 326 10.99 1.84 -9.82
N THR A 327 10.47 1.73 -8.59
CA THR A 327 10.08 0.45 -8.03
C THR A 327 8.98 -0.21 -8.87
N LEU A 328 7.93 0.53 -9.22
CA LEU A 328 6.83 0.03 -10.05
C LEU A 328 7.30 -0.33 -11.45
N GLU A 329 8.20 0.45 -12.04
CA GLU A 329 8.79 0.17 -13.34
C GLU A 329 9.59 -1.13 -13.34
N ALA A 330 10.50 -1.30 -12.36
CA ALA A 330 11.30 -2.52 -12.23
C ALA A 330 10.41 -3.78 -12.11
N LEU A 331 9.35 -3.69 -11.31
CA LEU A 331 8.37 -4.77 -11.16
C LEU A 331 7.60 -5.03 -12.46
N ALA A 332 7.14 -3.97 -13.13
CA ALA A 332 6.41 -4.07 -14.38
C ALA A 332 7.27 -4.71 -15.49
N ARG A 333 8.49 -4.22 -15.71
CA ARG A 333 9.40 -4.78 -16.72
C ARG A 333 9.72 -6.25 -16.46
N ARG A 334 9.98 -6.61 -15.20
CA ARG A 334 10.19 -8.02 -14.82
C ARG A 334 8.95 -8.87 -15.10
N GLY A 335 7.76 -8.40 -14.77
CA GLY A 335 6.51 -9.13 -14.99
C GLY A 335 6.11 -9.24 -16.47
N LEU A 336 6.53 -8.25 -17.27
CA LEU A 336 6.25 -8.19 -18.72
C LEU A 336 7.31 -8.89 -19.57
N ALA A 337 8.39 -9.42 -18.99
CA ALA A 337 9.48 -10.06 -19.74
C ALA A 337 8.94 -11.12 -20.71
N GLY A 338 9.29 -11.01 -22.01
CA GLY A 338 8.78 -11.85 -23.10
C GLY A 338 7.35 -11.50 -23.58
N TRP A 339 6.72 -10.45 -23.06
CA TRP A 339 5.56 -9.78 -23.65
C TRP A 339 5.96 -8.44 -24.29
N ILE A 340 7.00 -7.83 -23.78
CA ILE A 340 7.68 -6.67 -24.34
C ILE A 340 9.15 -6.99 -24.58
N ASP A 341 9.81 -6.22 -25.47
CA ASP A 341 11.24 -6.34 -25.80
C ASP A 341 12.14 -5.71 -24.73
#